data_0b8c1dccec12c7e73ccfdeb7f04a4f25
#
_entry.id   0b8c1dccec12c7e73ccfdeb7f04a4f25
#
_cell.length_a   1.000
_cell.length_b   1.000
_cell.length_c   1.000
_cell.angle_alpha   90.00
_cell.angle_beta   90.00
_cell.angle_gamma   90.00
#
_symmetry.space_group_name_H-M   'P 1'
#
loop_
_entity.id
_entity.type
_entity.pdbx_description
1 polymer ?
#
loop_
_entity_poly.entity_id
_entity_poly.type
_entity_poly.pdbx_seq_one_letter_code
_entity_poly.pdbx_strand_id
1 'polypeptide(L)'
;MDAVFANPAAFDRTQLLLGGVLFTVQLYADFSGYTDIVLGVGEVLGLHLPENFRQPFFADSVKDIWARWHISLSQWLRDYIYIPLGGSRCSKARKDGNLIITFLVSGLWHGAGLTLPRLGRPARPVP
;
A
#
# COMPACT_ATOMS: atom_id res chain seq x y z
N MET A 1 9.98 -8.46 13.27
CA MET A 1 8.74 -8.43 12.47
C MET A 1 8.50 -9.77 11.78
N ASP A 2 9.48 -10.30 11.08
CA ASP A 2 9.35 -11.54 10.30
C ASP A 2 8.85 -12.73 11.12
N ALA A 3 9.29 -12.85 12.39
CA ALA A 3 8.84 -13.90 13.29
C ALA A 3 7.32 -13.85 13.58
N VAL A 4 6.74 -12.66 13.75
CA VAL A 4 5.29 -12.48 14.01
C VAL A 4 4.46 -12.89 12.79
N PHE A 5 4.91 -12.55 11.60
CA PHE A 5 4.21 -12.92 10.36
C PHE A 5 4.46 -14.36 9.93
N ALA A 6 5.61 -14.94 10.28
CA ALA A 6 5.94 -16.34 9.99
C ALA A 6 5.14 -17.32 10.84
N ASN A 7 4.87 -17.00 12.09
CA ASN A 7 4.11 -17.86 13.00
C ASN A 7 3.19 -17.06 13.93
N PRO A 8 2.08 -16.50 13.42
CA PRO A 8 1.18 -15.66 14.20
C PRO A 8 0.52 -16.40 15.38
N ALA A 9 0.42 -17.73 15.32
CA ALA A 9 -0.15 -18.54 16.41
C ALA A 9 0.71 -18.59 17.68
N ALA A 10 1.99 -18.21 17.59
CA ALA A 10 2.91 -18.16 18.74
C ALA A 10 2.82 -16.85 19.54
N PHE A 11 2.02 -15.88 19.09
CA PHE A 11 1.94 -14.55 19.67
C PHE A 11 0.53 -14.25 20.19
N ASP A 12 0.45 -13.48 21.28
CA ASP A 12 -0.82 -13.01 21.81
C ASP A 12 -1.41 -11.84 20.98
N ARG A 13 -2.68 -11.48 21.28
CA ARG A 13 -3.38 -10.42 20.55
C ARG A 13 -2.69 -9.07 20.60
N THR A 14 -2.10 -8.73 21.75
CA THR A 14 -1.41 -7.46 21.94
C THR A 14 -0.13 -7.41 21.10
N GLN A 15 0.63 -8.50 21.08
CA GLN A 15 1.83 -8.63 20.25
C GLN A 15 1.52 -8.57 18.77
N LEU A 16 0.41 -9.20 18.32
CA LEU A 16 -0.04 -9.13 16.92
C LEU A 16 -0.47 -7.70 16.53
N LEU A 17 -1.20 -7.01 17.40
CA LEU A 17 -1.59 -5.61 17.16
C LEU A 17 -0.38 -4.69 17.10
N LEU A 18 0.51 -4.78 18.07
CA LEU A 18 1.77 -4.03 18.08
C LEU A 18 2.62 -4.35 16.85
N GLY A 19 2.69 -5.63 16.47
CA GLY A 19 3.36 -6.07 15.24
C GLY A 19 2.80 -5.38 13.99
N GLY A 20 1.49 -5.30 13.85
CA GLY A 20 0.83 -4.61 12.75
C GLY A 20 1.12 -3.11 12.71
N VAL A 21 1.02 -2.44 13.86
CA VAL A 21 1.31 -0.99 13.96
C VAL A 21 2.78 -0.72 13.63
N LEU A 22 3.71 -1.45 14.23
CA LEU A 22 5.13 -1.29 14.00
C LEU A 22 5.52 -1.62 12.55
N PHE A 23 4.88 -2.61 11.93
CA PHE A 23 5.08 -2.90 10.51
C PHE A 23 4.64 -1.74 9.61
N THR A 24 3.50 -1.13 9.93
CA THR A 24 3.01 0.04 9.18
C THR A 24 3.98 1.23 9.28
N VAL A 25 4.51 1.48 10.48
CA VAL A 25 5.52 2.53 10.70
C VAL A 25 6.82 2.20 9.96
N GLN A 26 7.28 0.96 10.04
CA GLN A 26 8.48 0.50 9.32
C GLN A 26 8.31 0.69 7.81
N LEU A 27 7.20 0.21 7.24
CA LEU A 27 6.91 0.34 5.81
C LEU A 27 6.94 1.81 5.35
N TYR A 28 6.35 2.70 6.16
CA TYR A 28 6.39 4.13 5.88
C TYR A 28 7.81 4.69 5.96
N ALA A 29 8.54 4.40 7.02
CA ALA A 29 9.90 4.91 7.22
C ALA A 29 10.85 4.45 6.11
N ASP A 30 10.81 3.17 5.74
CA ASP A 30 11.65 2.59 4.68
C ASP A 30 11.34 3.24 3.34
N PHE A 31 10.06 3.38 3.00
CA PHE A 31 9.68 3.90 1.69
C PHE A 31 9.78 5.44 1.60
N SER A 32 9.40 6.18 2.66
CA SER A 32 9.58 7.65 2.67
C SER A 32 11.05 8.02 2.65
N GLY A 33 11.89 7.36 3.46
CA GLY A 33 13.33 7.59 3.45
C GLY A 33 13.98 7.30 2.08
N TYR A 34 13.56 6.21 1.41
CA TYR A 34 14.00 5.95 0.04
C TYR A 34 13.59 7.07 -0.93
N THR A 35 12.34 7.54 -0.87
CA THR A 35 11.86 8.61 -1.76
C THR A 35 12.55 9.94 -1.47
N ASP A 36 12.86 10.26 -0.22
CA ASP A 36 13.59 11.47 0.16
C ASP A 36 15.02 11.47 -0.40
N ILE A 37 15.71 10.34 -0.37
CA ILE A 37 17.01 10.16 -1.02
C ILE A 37 16.91 10.39 -2.53
N VAL A 38 15.89 9.81 -3.18
CA VAL A 38 15.67 9.96 -4.64
C VAL A 38 15.37 11.42 -4.99
N LEU A 39 14.56 12.12 -4.19
CA LEU A 39 14.28 13.55 -4.36
C LEU A 39 15.56 14.39 -4.23
N GLY A 40 16.36 14.15 -3.19
CA GLY A 40 17.63 14.86 -2.99
C GLY A 40 18.63 14.62 -4.12
N VAL A 41 18.76 13.40 -4.61
CA VAL A 41 19.60 13.09 -5.77
C VAL A 41 19.05 13.76 -7.04
N GLY A 42 17.72 13.76 -7.22
CA GLY A 42 17.07 14.45 -8.34
C GLY A 42 17.40 15.94 -8.36
N GLU A 43 17.31 16.61 -7.20
CA GLU A 43 17.64 18.05 -7.08
C GLU A 43 19.10 18.34 -7.44
N VAL A 44 20.05 17.50 -7.00
CA VAL A 44 21.47 17.65 -7.35
C VAL A 44 21.69 17.51 -8.87
N LEU A 45 20.87 16.68 -9.53
CA LEU A 45 20.93 16.48 -10.99
C LEU A 45 20.09 17.51 -11.78
N GLY A 46 19.43 18.48 -11.10
CA GLY A 46 18.55 19.44 -11.75
C GLY A 46 17.20 18.87 -12.18
N LEU A 47 16.80 17.73 -11.62
CA LEU A 47 15.53 17.06 -11.92
C LEU A 47 14.53 17.33 -10.78
N HIS A 48 13.38 17.89 -11.13
CA HIS A 48 12.29 18.09 -10.19
C HIS A 48 11.37 16.87 -10.18
N LEU A 49 11.48 16.06 -9.13
CA LEU A 49 10.66 14.87 -8.93
C LEU A 49 9.49 15.17 -7.99
N PRO A 50 8.31 14.54 -8.19
CA PRO A 50 7.16 14.76 -7.31
C PRO A 50 7.34 14.06 -5.96
N GLU A 51 6.86 14.72 -4.89
CA GLU A 51 6.76 14.10 -3.56
C GLU A 51 5.82 12.89 -3.57
N ASN A 52 6.20 11.84 -2.84
CA ASN A 52 5.40 10.64 -2.70
C ASN A 52 4.65 10.53 -1.37
N PHE A 53 5.07 11.27 -0.34
CA PHE A 53 4.47 11.22 0.98
C PHE A 53 4.26 12.62 1.54
N ARG A 54 3.07 12.84 2.15
CA ARG A 54 2.70 14.09 2.86
C ARG A 54 2.05 13.77 4.19
N GLN A 55 2.84 13.34 5.17
CA GLN A 55 2.38 13.05 6.54
C GLN A 55 1.09 12.20 6.57
N PRO A 56 1.08 10.97 6.02
CA PRO A 56 -0.14 10.17 5.83
C PRO A 56 -0.84 9.78 7.14
N PHE A 57 -0.11 9.70 8.25
CA PHE A 57 -0.68 9.36 9.56
C PHE A 57 -1.50 10.48 10.19
N PHE A 58 -1.44 11.70 9.65
CA PHE A 58 -2.28 12.83 10.05
C PHE A 58 -3.47 13.04 9.11
N ALA A 59 -3.87 12.01 8.38
CA ALA A 59 -5.01 12.06 7.50
C ALA A 59 -6.33 11.93 8.28
N ASP A 60 -7.33 12.72 7.90
CA ASP A 60 -8.66 12.74 8.53
C ASP A 60 -9.63 11.69 7.95
N SER A 61 -9.28 11.06 6.86
CA SER A 61 -10.11 10.07 6.17
C SER A 61 -9.29 9.09 5.35
N VAL A 62 -9.88 7.94 5.01
CA VAL A 62 -9.26 6.96 4.09
C VAL A 62 -8.92 7.59 2.74
N LYS A 63 -9.76 8.49 2.23
CA LYS A 63 -9.50 9.22 0.99
C LYS A 63 -8.28 10.12 1.13
N ASP A 64 -8.12 10.78 2.28
CA ASP A 64 -6.99 11.67 2.56
C ASP A 64 -5.70 10.87 2.77
N ILE A 65 -5.76 9.65 3.35
CA ILE A 65 -4.60 8.74 3.38
C ILE A 65 -4.07 8.52 1.97
N TRP A 66 -4.92 8.15 1.01
CA TRP A 66 -4.53 7.91 -0.38
C TRP A 66 -4.06 9.16 -1.13
N ALA A 67 -4.47 10.35 -0.70
CA ALA A 67 -3.95 11.61 -1.23
C ALA A 67 -2.55 11.96 -0.69
N ARG A 68 -2.11 11.31 0.40
CA ARG A 68 -0.85 11.57 1.10
C ARG A 68 0.14 10.40 1.05
N TRP A 69 -0.30 9.22 0.62
CA TRP A 69 0.48 7.97 0.54
C TRP A 69 0.74 7.59 -0.91
N HIS A 70 2.02 7.36 -1.25
CA HIS A 70 2.47 6.96 -2.59
C HIS A 70 1.77 7.76 -3.69
N ILE A 71 1.88 9.08 -3.60
CA ILE A 71 1.09 10.05 -4.36
C ILE A 71 1.22 9.81 -5.87
N SER A 72 2.44 9.58 -6.37
CA SER A 72 2.68 9.35 -7.80
C SER A 72 1.94 8.11 -8.32
N LEU A 73 1.99 6.98 -7.60
CA LEU A 73 1.27 5.75 -7.97
C LEU A 73 -0.24 5.96 -7.87
N SER A 74 -0.72 6.60 -6.80
CA SER A 74 -2.15 6.89 -6.59
C SER A 74 -2.71 7.76 -7.72
N GLN A 75 -1.96 8.76 -8.17
CA GLN A 75 -2.31 9.59 -9.32
C GLN A 75 -2.31 8.79 -10.63
N TRP A 76 -1.28 7.98 -10.85
CA TRP A 76 -1.18 7.13 -12.04
C TRP A 76 -2.36 6.15 -12.13
N LEU A 77 -2.66 5.43 -11.04
CA LEU A 77 -3.81 4.50 -10.98
C LEU A 77 -5.14 5.24 -11.22
N ARG A 78 -5.29 6.44 -10.67
CA ARG A 78 -6.47 7.28 -10.89
C ARG A 78 -6.60 7.64 -12.37
N ASP A 79 -5.54 8.13 -12.99
CA ASP A 79 -5.60 8.74 -14.31
C ASP A 79 -5.66 7.67 -15.42
N TYR A 80 -4.97 6.55 -15.23
CA TYR A 80 -4.87 5.50 -16.26
C TYR A 80 -5.80 4.29 -16.04
N ILE A 81 -6.33 4.10 -14.85
CA ILE A 81 -7.23 2.98 -14.54
C ILE A 81 -8.61 3.48 -14.13
N TYR A 82 -8.71 4.26 -13.04
CA TYR A 82 -9.99 4.63 -12.46
C TYR A 82 -10.82 5.56 -13.34
N ILE A 83 -10.22 6.62 -13.89
CA ILE A 83 -10.93 7.58 -14.77
C ILE A 83 -11.38 6.92 -16.08
N PRO A 84 -10.56 6.15 -16.82
CA PRO A 84 -11.00 5.45 -18.03
C PRO A 84 -12.14 4.45 -17.81
N LEU A 85 -12.24 3.83 -16.63
CA LEU A 85 -13.36 2.95 -16.26
C LEU A 85 -14.67 3.70 -15.98
N GLY A 86 -14.65 5.05 -16.00
CA GLY A 86 -15.80 5.92 -15.74
C GLY A 86 -15.67 6.74 -14.44
N GLY A 87 -14.65 6.50 -13.63
CA GLY A 87 -14.37 7.26 -12.42
C GLY A 87 -15.53 7.29 -11.43
N SER A 88 -15.82 8.49 -10.93
CA SER A 88 -16.94 8.75 -10.00
C SER A 88 -18.24 9.19 -10.72
N ARG A 89 -18.21 9.35 -12.05
CA ARG A 89 -19.34 9.90 -12.84
C ARG A 89 -20.31 8.81 -13.32
N CYS A 90 -20.41 7.69 -12.59
CA CYS A 90 -21.24 6.55 -12.93
C CYS A 90 -22.10 6.13 -11.72
N SER A 91 -22.94 5.11 -11.89
CA SER A 91 -23.75 4.56 -10.79
C SER A 91 -22.88 4.10 -9.62
N LYS A 92 -23.44 4.08 -8.41
CA LYS A 92 -22.72 3.68 -7.19
C LYS A 92 -22.07 2.29 -7.34
N ALA A 93 -22.82 1.30 -7.85
CA ALA A 93 -22.31 -0.06 -8.05
C ALA A 93 -21.11 -0.09 -9.02
N ARG A 94 -21.17 0.68 -10.11
CA ARG A 94 -20.06 0.77 -11.06
C ARG A 94 -18.86 1.49 -10.48
N LYS A 95 -19.07 2.54 -9.69
CA LYS A 95 -18.01 3.23 -8.96
C LYS A 95 -17.27 2.30 -8.01
N ASP A 96 -18.01 1.49 -7.24
CA ASP A 96 -17.43 0.53 -6.30
C ASP A 96 -16.64 -0.56 -7.06
N GLY A 97 -17.16 -1.04 -8.20
CA GLY A 97 -16.44 -1.94 -9.10
C GLY A 97 -15.14 -1.33 -9.66
N ASN A 98 -15.17 -0.06 -10.09
CA ASN A 98 -13.98 0.65 -10.58
C ASN A 98 -12.89 0.75 -9.50
N LEU A 99 -13.29 1.00 -8.25
CA LEU A 99 -12.35 1.02 -7.12
C LEU A 99 -11.72 -0.35 -6.90
N ILE A 100 -12.52 -1.42 -6.88
CA ILE A 100 -12.03 -2.80 -6.71
C ILE A 100 -11.02 -3.14 -7.81
N ILE A 101 -11.33 -2.84 -9.07
CA ILE A 101 -10.42 -3.09 -10.19
C ILE A 101 -9.11 -2.31 -10.00
N THR A 102 -9.20 -1.03 -9.61
CA THR A 102 -8.01 -0.19 -9.37
C THR A 102 -7.13 -0.77 -8.26
N PHE A 103 -7.72 -1.26 -7.17
CA PHE A 103 -6.98 -1.92 -6.09
C PHE A 103 -6.38 -3.26 -6.51
N LEU A 104 -7.07 -4.05 -7.32
CA LEU A 104 -6.53 -5.30 -7.86
C LEU A 104 -5.32 -5.05 -8.77
N VAL A 105 -5.39 -4.03 -9.64
CA VAL A 105 -4.26 -3.63 -10.49
C VAL A 105 -3.09 -3.13 -9.64
N SER A 106 -3.35 -2.35 -8.60
CA SER A 106 -2.32 -1.90 -7.65
C SER A 106 -1.66 -3.09 -6.94
N GLY A 107 -2.46 -4.06 -6.48
CA GLY A 107 -1.95 -5.28 -5.85
C GLY A 107 -1.11 -6.14 -6.81
N LEU A 108 -1.54 -6.26 -8.06
CA LEU A 108 -0.80 -6.96 -9.12
C LEU A 108 0.55 -6.27 -9.39
N TRP A 109 0.56 -4.96 -9.42
CA TRP A 109 1.78 -4.17 -9.64
C TRP A 109 2.80 -4.33 -8.49
N HIS A 110 2.34 -4.44 -7.23
CA HIS A 110 3.21 -4.64 -6.06
C HIS A 110 3.83 -6.06 -5.96
N GLY A 111 3.55 -6.92 -6.89
CA GLY A 111 4.03 -8.29 -6.90
C GLY A 111 2.94 -9.27 -6.54
N ALA A 112 2.19 -9.69 -7.54
CA ALA A 112 1.31 -10.83 -7.46
C ALA A 112 2.11 -12.13 -7.36
N GLY A 113 2.82 -12.31 -6.26
CA GLY A 113 3.04 -13.67 -5.80
C GLY A 113 1.65 -14.22 -5.50
N LEU A 114 1.28 -15.34 -6.13
CA LEU A 114 0.06 -16.12 -5.86
C LEU A 114 0.04 -16.64 -4.39
N THR A 115 0.33 -15.78 -3.44
CA THR A 115 0.36 -16.08 -2.00
C THR A 115 -1.00 -15.93 -1.35
N LEU A 116 -1.96 -15.28 -2.00
CA LEU A 116 -3.35 -15.24 -1.55
C LEU A 116 -4.00 -16.64 -1.38
N PRO A 117 -3.70 -17.68 -2.20
CA PRO A 117 -4.25 -19.02 -1.97
C PRO A 117 -3.56 -19.79 -0.85
N ARG A 118 -2.44 -19.33 -0.30
CA ARG A 118 -1.72 -20.05 0.78
C ARG A 118 -2.26 -19.79 2.19
N LEU A 119 -3.08 -18.79 2.38
CA LEU A 119 -3.77 -18.48 3.64
C LEU A 119 -4.81 -19.56 4.05
N GLY A 120 -5.18 -20.48 3.16
CA GLY A 120 -6.11 -21.58 3.43
C GLY A 120 -5.47 -22.97 3.58
N ARG A 121 -4.13 -23.10 3.52
CA ARG A 121 -3.50 -24.41 3.72
C ARG A 121 -3.16 -24.62 5.20
N PRO A 122 -3.66 -25.70 5.84
CA PRO A 122 -3.25 -26.06 7.18
C PRO A 122 -1.72 -26.30 7.18
N ALA A 123 -1.06 -25.77 8.23
CA ALA A 123 0.36 -25.97 8.44
C ALA A 123 0.69 -27.47 8.44
N ARG A 124 1.61 -27.89 7.57
CA ARG A 124 2.14 -29.26 7.60
C ARG A 124 2.88 -29.44 8.94
N PRO A 125 2.63 -30.51 9.68
CA PRO A 125 3.46 -30.84 10.83
C PRO A 125 4.90 -31.02 10.37
N VAL A 126 5.81 -30.34 11.05
CA VAL A 126 7.25 -30.52 10.87
C VAL A 126 7.64 -31.84 11.56
N PRO A 127 8.43 -32.71 10.92
CA PRO A 127 8.90 -33.96 11.52
C PRO A 127 9.87 -33.70 12.66
#